data_a01b49823aa28847ec631a9709060239
#
_entry.id   a01b49823aa28847ec631a9709060239
#
_cell.length_a   1.000
_cell.length_b   1.000
_cell.length_c   1.000
_cell.angle_alpha   90.00
_cell.angle_beta   90.00
_cell.angle_gamma   90.00
#
_symmetry.space_group_name_H-M   'P 1'
#
loop_
_entity.id
_entity.type
_entity.pdbx_description
1 polymer ?
#
loop_
_entity_poly.entity_id
_entity_poly.type
_entity_poly.pdbx_seq_one_letter_code
_entity_poly.pdbx_strand_id
1 'polypeptide(L)'
;MATEIQIINKSKHALPQYATKLSAGMDLRANIDQPIVLRPLERALVPTGLFMALPAGVEAQVRPRSGLALKHGITVLNTPGTI
;
A
#
# COMPACT_ATOMS: atom_id res chain seq x y z
N MET A 1 9.67 -21.70 -5.42
CA MET A 1 10.67 -20.72 -5.82
C MET A 1 10.35 -19.38 -5.20
N ALA A 2 11.29 -18.74 -4.55
CA ALA A 2 11.08 -17.44 -3.94
C ALA A 2 11.49 -16.32 -4.91
N THR A 3 10.74 -15.23 -4.92
CA THR A 3 11.09 -14.02 -5.64
C THR A 3 11.59 -12.98 -4.64
N GLU A 4 12.77 -12.44 -4.87
CA GLU A 4 13.33 -11.39 -4.04
C GLU A 4 12.96 -10.02 -4.60
N ILE A 5 12.48 -9.16 -3.73
CA ILE A 5 12.17 -7.76 -4.05
C ILE A 5 13.04 -6.88 -3.17
N GLN A 6 13.84 -6.02 -3.77
CA GLN A 6 14.64 -5.05 -3.05
C GLN A 6 13.78 -3.87 -2.62
N ILE A 7 13.83 -3.55 -1.33
CA ILE A 7 13.05 -2.47 -0.74
C ILE A 7 13.97 -1.51 -0.01
N ILE A 8 13.76 -0.20 -0.23
CA ILE A 8 14.33 0.84 0.62
C ILE A 8 13.19 1.41 1.45
N ASN A 9 13.33 1.35 2.77
CA ASN A 9 12.32 1.87 3.69
C ASN A 9 12.81 3.19 4.29
N LYS A 10 12.27 4.28 3.82
CA LYS A 10 12.50 5.63 4.38
C LYS A 10 11.33 6.10 5.24
N SER A 11 10.39 5.21 5.57
CA SER A 11 9.26 5.52 6.43
C SER A 11 9.64 5.43 7.91
N LYS A 12 8.77 5.95 8.77
CA LYS A 12 8.86 5.76 10.22
C LYS A 12 8.31 4.42 10.69
N HIS A 13 7.80 3.61 9.78
CA HIS A 13 7.22 2.31 10.08
C HIS A 13 8.20 1.19 9.77
N ALA A 14 7.97 0.03 10.38
CA ALA A 14 8.67 -1.19 9.98
C ALA A 14 8.28 -1.60 8.56
N LEU A 15 9.09 -2.45 7.94
CA LEU A 15 8.74 -3.02 6.65
C LEU A 15 7.40 -3.75 6.71
N PRO A 16 6.61 -3.70 5.63
CA PRO A 16 5.38 -4.46 5.55
C PRO A 16 5.62 -5.95 5.79
N GLN A 17 4.68 -6.58 6.45
CA GLN A 17 4.70 -8.01 6.73
C GLN A 17 3.33 -8.60 6.45
N TYR A 18 3.30 -9.90 6.14
CA TYR A 18 2.03 -10.62 6.06
C TYR A 18 1.42 -10.71 7.45
N ALA A 19 0.18 -10.24 7.59
CA ALA A 19 -0.50 -10.26 8.88
C ALA A 19 -0.79 -11.68 9.37
N THR A 20 -1.05 -12.60 8.44
CA THR A 20 -1.23 -14.01 8.74
C THR A 20 -0.44 -14.86 7.75
N LYS A 21 -0.22 -16.13 8.10
CA LYS A 21 0.59 -17.05 7.32
C LYS A 21 0.12 -17.23 5.87
N LEU A 22 -1.18 -17.16 5.64
CA LEU A 22 -1.78 -17.37 4.32
C LEU A 22 -2.29 -16.09 3.67
N SER A 23 -1.94 -14.92 4.21
CA SER A 23 -2.32 -13.64 3.60
C SER A 23 -1.69 -13.51 2.22
N ALA A 24 -2.49 -13.08 1.23
CA ALA A 24 -2.01 -12.87 -0.12
C ALA A 24 -1.23 -11.57 -0.28
N GLY A 25 -1.54 -10.57 0.52
CA GLY A 25 -0.92 -9.26 0.45
C GLY A 25 -0.45 -8.76 1.81
N MET A 26 0.32 -7.69 1.77
CA MET A 26 0.81 -6.99 2.95
C MET A 26 0.15 -5.62 3.04
N ASP A 27 -0.08 -5.14 4.27
CA ASP A 27 -0.63 -3.81 4.47
C ASP A 27 0.44 -2.74 4.25
N LEU A 28 0.08 -1.71 3.49
CA LEU A 28 0.86 -0.47 3.41
C LEU A 28 0.32 0.51 4.44
N ARG A 29 1.23 1.29 5.02
CA ARG A 29 0.88 2.32 6.00
C ARG A 29 1.20 3.70 5.46
N ALA A 30 0.36 4.66 5.78
CA ALA A 30 0.62 6.05 5.46
C ALA A 30 1.81 6.56 6.27
N ASN A 31 2.81 7.09 5.58
CA ASN A 31 3.96 7.72 6.22
C ASN A 31 3.72 9.22 6.33
N ILE A 32 2.93 9.60 7.32
CA ILE A 32 2.47 10.97 7.53
C ILE A 32 2.66 11.37 9.00
N ASP A 33 2.88 12.66 9.24
CA ASP A 33 3.03 13.21 10.58
C ASP A 33 1.73 13.81 11.11
N GLN A 34 0.83 14.19 10.22
CA GLN A 34 -0.46 14.78 10.53
C GLN A 34 -1.57 13.99 9.85
N PRO A 35 -2.76 13.88 10.45
CA PRO A 35 -3.89 13.26 9.79
C PRO A 35 -4.23 13.94 8.48
N ILE A 36 -4.59 13.15 7.48
CA ILE A 36 -5.13 13.63 6.22
C ILE A 36 -6.65 13.55 6.31
N VAL A 37 -7.32 14.68 6.13
CA VAL A 37 -8.78 14.74 6.14
C VAL A 37 -9.26 14.71 4.70
N LEU A 38 -10.07 13.70 4.36
CA LEU A 38 -10.70 13.58 3.05
C LEU A 38 -12.19 13.88 3.20
N ARG A 39 -12.65 14.90 2.51
CA ARG A 39 -14.08 15.16 2.36
C ARG A 39 -14.66 14.25 1.29
N PRO A 40 -15.99 14.11 1.20
CA PRO A 40 -16.61 13.31 0.13
C PRO A 40 -16.07 13.68 -1.24
N LEU A 41 -15.73 12.66 -2.03
CA LEU A 41 -15.17 12.76 -3.39
C LEU A 41 -13.77 13.38 -3.47
N GLU A 42 -13.14 13.72 -2.36
CA GLU A 42 -11.77 14.20 -2.36
C GLU A 42 -10.76 13.07 -2.51
N ARG A 43 -9.60 13.42 -3.05
CA ARG A 43 -8.47 12.50 -3.29
C ARG A 43 -7.21 13.11 -2.72
N ALA A 44 -6.29 12.25 -2.29
CA ALA A 44 -4.98 12.69 -1.84
C ALA A 44 -3.92 11.67 -2.23
N LEU A 45 -2.72 12.15 -2.48
CA LEU A 45 -1.55 11.31 -2.56
C LEU A 45 -1.06 11.06 -1.14
N VAL A 46 -0.97 9.79 -0.77
CA VAL A 46 -0.54 9.38 0.56
C VAL A 46 0.80 8.67 0.43
N PRO A 47 1.90 9.24 0.95
CA PRO A 47 3.21 8.61 0.84
C PRO A 47 3.31 7.38 1.74
N THR A 48 4.05 6.38 1.29
CA THR A 48 4.40 5.20 2.09
C THR A 48 5.82 5.26 2.62
N GLY A 49 6.68 6.06 1.99
CA GLY A 49 8.11 6.08 2.29
C GLY A 49 8.86 4.84 1.84
N LEU A 50 8.22 3.98 1.05
CA LEU A 50 8.81 2.75 0.54
C LEU A 50 9.19 2.92 -0.92
N PHE A 51 10.34 2.35 -1.28
CA PHE A 51 10.83 2.29 -2.64
C PHE A 51 11.14 0.84 -2.96
N MET A 52 10.79 0.39 -4.14
CA MET A 52 11.03 -1.00 -4.51
C MET A 52 11.63 -1.10 -5.90
N ALA A 53 12.48 -2.09 -6.08
CA ALA A 53 13.00 -2.48 -7.38
C ALA A 53 12.39 -3.83 -7.73
N LEU A 54 11.55 -3.84 -8.76
CA LEU A 54 10.90 -5.06 -9.22
C LEU A 54 11.76 -5.72 -10.30
N PRO A 55 12.01 -7.03 -10.21
CA PRO A 55 12.68 -7.73 -11.29
C PRO A 55 11.82 -7.79 -12.54
N ALA A 56 12.46 -8.05 -13.69
CA ALA A 56 11.75 -8.22 -14.96
C ALA A 56 10.72 -9.35 -14.83
N GLY A 57 9.55 -9.15 -15.42
CA GLY A 57 8.47 -10.13 -15.41
C GLY A 57 7.63 -10.15 -14.13
N VAL A 58 7.86 -9.19 -13.23
CA VAL A 58 7.12 -9.06 -11.96
C VAL A 58 6.47 -7.70 -11.90
N GLU A 59 5.23 -7.67 -11.44
CA GLU A 59 4.54 -6.43 -11.12
C GLU A 59 4.07 -6.46 -9.67
N ALA A 60 3.87 -5.29 -9.08
CA ALA A 60 3.20 -5.14 -7.81
C ALA A 60 1.84 -4.47 -8.03
N GLN A 61 0.85 -4.84 -7.25
CA GLN A 61 -0.47 -4.23 -7.29
C GLN A 61 -0.81 -3.63 -5.94
N VAL A 62 -1.20 -2.36 -5.95
CA VAL A 62 -1.74 -1.70 -4.77
C VAL A 62 -3.25 -1.82 -4.82
N ARG A 63 -3.81 -2.48 -3.81
CA ARG A 63 -5.24 -2.77 -3.72
C ARG A 63 -5.87 -2.08 -2.52
N PRO A 64 -7.15 -1.69 -2.61
CA PRO A 64 -7.86 -1.16 -1.45
C PRO A 64 -8.14 -2.26 -0.42
N ARG A 65 -8.46 -1.83 0.79
CA ARG A 65 -8.93 -2.74 1.83
C ARG A 65 -10.46 -2.74 1.85
N SER A 66 -11.05 -3.94 1.87
CA SER A 66 -12.50 -4.11 1.82
C SER A 66 -13.23 -3.43 2.98
N GLY A 67 -12.67 -3.49 4.18
CA GLY A 67 -13.27 -2.84 5.35
C GLY A 67 -13.31 -1.32 5.23
N LEU A 68 -12.23 -0.70 4.75
CA LEU A 68 -12.19 0.74 4.55
C LEU A 68 -13.10 1.18 3.41
N ALA A 69 -13.17 0.39 2.35
CA ALA A 69 -14.06 0.67 1.22
C ALA A 69 -15.53 0.61 1.66
N LEU A 70 -15.90 -0.47 2.35
CA LEU A 70 -17.29 -0.67 2.74
C LEU A 70 -17.76 0.32 3.81
N LYS A 71 -16.95 0.53 4.86
CA LYS A 71 -17.36 1.33 6.02
C LYS A 71 -17.15 2.82 5.83
N HIS A 72 -16.16 3.21 5.05
CA HIS A 72 -15.73 4.61 4.96
C HIS A 72 -15.67 5.14 3.52
N GLY A 73 -15.92 4.31 2.52
CA GLY A 73 -15.83 4.73 1.13
C GLY A 73 -14.42 5.08 0.69
N ILE A 74 -13.39 4.57 1.37
CA ILE A 74 -12.00 4.83 1.04
C ILE A 74 -11.50 3.73 0.13
N THR A 75 -10.94 4.11 -1.01
CA THR A 75 -10.43 3.17 -2.00
C THR A 75 -9.14 3.71 -2.63
N VAL A 76 -8.56 2.93 -3.49
CA VAL A 76 -7.49 3.36 -4.41
C VAL A 76 -8.18 3.71 -5.73
N LEU A 77 -8.05 4.95 -6.17
CA LEU A 77 -8.83 5.48 -7.28
C LEU A 77 -8.64 4.69 -8.57
N ASN A 78 -7.41 4.28 -8.85
CA ASN A 78 -7.07 3.52 -10.05
C ASN A 78 -6.94 2.02 -9.78
N THR A 79 -7.65 1.49 -8.78
CA THR A 79 -7.48 0.10 -8.36
C THR A 79 -7.63 -0.90 -9.51
N PRO A 80 -6.69 -1.87 -9.65
CA PRO A 80 -5.46 -1.96 -8.90
C PRO A 80 -4.41 -0.97 -9.41
N GLY A 81 -3.68 -0.33 -8.48
CA GLY A 81 -2.52 0.46 -8.86
C GLY A 81 -1.37 -0.45 -9.24
N THR A 82 -0.94 -0.42 -10.49
CA THR A 82 0.12 -1.31 -10.99
C THR A 82 1.46 -0.61 -10.98
N ILE A 83 2.43 -1.27 -10.38
CA ILE A 83 3.82 -0.82 -10.32
C ILE A 83 4.66 -1.63 -11.31
#